data_ed19e4560d3dcd22c99ea6e8cf0cca69
#
_entry.id   ed19e4560d3dcd22c99ea6e8cf0cca69
#
_cell.length_a   1.000
_cell.length_b   1.000
_cell.length_c   1.000
_cell.angle_alpha   90.00
_cell.angle_beta   90.00
_cell.angle_gamma   90.00
#
_symmetry.space_group_name_H-M   'P 1'
#
loop_
_entity.id
_entity.type
_entity.pdbx_description
1 polymer ?
#
loop_
_entity_poly.entity_id
_entity_poly.type
_entity_poly.pdbx_seq_one_letter_code
_entity_poly.pdbx_strand_id
1 'polypeptide(L)'
;SDIHTDHQIISRSLGSIIKWFRHVSIKRVLMYETVSETDFNFISSISFKPNYFVNISDFIKKKIEIMNLYSSEINLAPFPRSNEVLIAQSVLRGSQCGFNNAEAFEMVYEKVR
;
A
#
# COMPACT_ATOMS: atom_id res chain seq x y z
N SER A 1 -1.34 -17.42 -14.38
CA SER A 1 -1.38 -16.02 -14.81
C SER A 1 -0.26 -15.25 -14.13
N ASP A 2 0.18 -14.15 -14.73
CA ASP A 2 1.19 -13.37 -14.09
C ASP A 2 0.56 -12.39 -13.05
N ILE A 3 1.34 -12.03 -12.06
CA ILE A 3 0.90 -11.18 -10.94
C ILE A 3 0.36 -9.83 -11.45
N HIS A 4 1.01 -9.25 -12.46
CA HIS A 4 0.58 -7.97 -13.03
C HIS A 4 -0.84 -8.03 -13.61
N THR A 5 -1.15 -9.12 -14.33
CA THR A 5 -2.47 -9.34 -14.91
C THR A 5 -3.52 -9.51 -13.80
N ASP A 6 -3.19 -10.28 -12.75
CA ASP A 6 -4.08 -10.49 -11.61
C ASP A 6 -4.40 -9.18 -10.91
N HIS A 7 -3.41 -8.30 -10.71
CA HIS A 7 -3.61 -6.98 -10.12
C HIS A 7 -4.51 -6.10 -10.99
N GLN A 8 -4.37 -6.15 -12.30
CA GLN A 8 -5.23 -5.40 -13.22
C GLN A 8 -6.68 -5.87 -13.13
N ILE A 9 -6.91 -7.18 -13.09
CA ILE A 9 -8.25 -7.75 -12.97
C ILE A 9 -8.89 -7.31 -11.65
N ILE A 10 -8.17 -7.37 -10.55
CA ILE A 10 -8.66 -6.93 -9.24
C ILE A 10 -9.03 -5.46 -9.27
N SER A 11 -8.19 -4.61 -9.83
CA SER A 11 -8.46 -3.16 -9.94
C SER A 11 -9.71 -2.86 -10.74
N ARG A 12 -9.91 -3.55 -11.86
CA ARG A 12 -11.13 -3.38 -12.68
C ARG A 12 -12.37 -3.86 -11.95
N SER A 13 -12.28 -4.99 -11.27
CA SER A 13 -13.38 -5.54 -10.48
C SER A 13 -13.76 -4.59 -9.36
N LEU A 14 -12.78 -4.02 -8.66
CA LEU A 14 -13.00 -3.05 -7.60
C LEU A 14 -13.67 -1.80 -8.14
N GLY A 15 -13.23 -1.29 -9.30
CA GLY A 15 -13.86 -0.14 -9.94
C GLY A 15 -15.34 -0.36 -10.25
N SER A 16 -15.73 -1.59 -10.56
CA SER A 16 -17.14 -1.94 -10.74
C SER A 16 -17.90 -1.99 -9.41
N ILE A 17 -17.26 -2.52 -8.36
CA ILE A 17 -17.88 -2.72 -7.03
C ILE A 17 -18.19 -1.39 -6.35
N ILE A 18 -17.35 -0.38 -6.52
CA ILE A 18 -17.52 0.91 -5.82
C ILE A 18 -18.66 1.78 -6.36
N LYS A 19 -19.34 1.35 -7.42
CA LYS A 19 -20.55 2.05 -7.86
C LYS A 19 -21.62 1.94 -6.76
N TRP A 20 -22.10 3.09 -6.29
CA TRP A 20 -22.94 3.17 -5.09
C TRP A 20 -24.16 2.25 -5.11
N PHE A 21 -24.76 2.07 -6.28
CA PHE A 21 -25.99 1.29 -6.42
C PHE A 21 -25.76 -0.23 -6.37
N ARG A 22 -24.50 -0.67 -6.42
CA ARG A 22 -24.16 -2.10 -6.34
C ARG A 22 -23.89 -2.54 -4.91
N HIS A 23 -23.18 -1.71 -4.14
CA HIS A 23 -22.80 -2.01 -2.76
C HIS A 23 -22.93 -0.75 -1.90
N VAL A 24 -24.13 -0.51 -1.41
CA VAL A 24 -24.47 0.69 -0.63
C VAL A 24 -23.67 0.80 0.66
N SER A 25 -23.26 -0.35 1.22
CA SER A 25 -22.54 -0.41 2.50
C SER A 25 -21.06 -0.01 2.40
N ILE A 26 -20.48 0.03 1.21
CA ILE A 26 -19.08 0.42 1.06
C ILE A 26 -18.97 1.93 1.23
N LYS A 27 -18.20 2.36 2.23
CA LYS A 27 -18.02 3.78 2.55
C LYS A 27 -16.66 4.31 2.16
N ARG A 28 -15.64 3.45 2.08
CA ARG A 28 -14.27 3.88 1.77
C ARG A 28 -13.53 2.79 1.01
N VAL A 29 -12.76 3.22 0.01
CA VAL A 29 -11.87 2.35 -0.73
C VAL A 29 -10.49 2.99 -0.77
N LEU A 30 -9.50 2.27 -0.27
CA LEU A 30 -8.11 2.68 -0.24
C LEU A 30 -7.28 1.72 -1.08
N MET A 31 -6.35 2.26 -1.83
CA MET A 31 -5.30 1.47 -2.48
C MET A 31 -4.06 1.56 -1.61
N TYR A 32 -3.48 0.41 -1.30
CA TYR A 32 -2.26 0.38 -0.51
C TYR A 32 -1.02 0.27 -1.39
N GLU A 33 0.10 0.62 -0.82
CA GLU A 33 1.41 0.57 -1.46
C GLU A 33 2.09 -0.75 -1.13
N THR A 34 2.61 -1.43 -2.15
CA THR A 34 3.39 -2.65 -1.96
C THR A 34 4.81 -2.41 -2.45
N VAL A 35 5.77 -2.46 -1.52
CA VAL A 35 7.18 -2.34 -1.84
C VAL A 35 7.56 -3.44 -2.84
N SER A 36 8.33 -3.11 -3.83
CA SER A 36 8.78 -3.93 -4.96
C SER A 36 7.77 -4.13 -6.09
N GLU A 37 6.50 -3.96 -5.83
CA GLU A 37 5.48 -4.04 -6.89
C GLU A 37 5.09 -2.65 -7.39
N THR A 38 4.79 -1.74 -6.48
CA THR A 38 4.46 -0.35 -6.81
C THR A 38 5.66 0.37 -7.41
N ASP A 39 6.84 0.17 -6.81
CA ASP A 39 8.07 0.87 -7.18
C ASP A 39 8.66 0.40 -8.53
N PHE A 40 8.37 -0.82 -8.96
CA PHE A 40 8.90 -1.39 -10.20
C PHE A 40 7.91 -1.38 -11.34
N ASN A 41 6.85 -0.61 -11.24
CA ASN A 41 5.85 -0.48 -12.28
C ASN A 41 6.23 0.65 -13.25
N PHE A 42 7.30 0.47 -13.98
CA PHE A 42 7.86 1.49 -14.88
C PHE A 42 7.00 1.78 -16.11
N ILE A 43 6.13 0.86 -16.48
CA ILE A 43 5.37 0.94 -17.74
C ILE A 43 3.93 1.38 -17.51
N SER A 44 3.47 1.35 -16.27
CA SER A 44 2.09 1.72 -15.95
C SER A 44 1.87 3.22 -16.14
N SER A 45 0.76 3.58 -16.77
CA SER A 45 0.29 4.96 -16.81
C SER A 45 -0.35 5.40 -15.49
N ILE A 46 -0.61 4.44 -14.58
CA ILE A 46 -1.24 4.70 -13.28
C ILE A 46 -0.14 4.70 -12.23
N SER A 47 0.23 5.86 -11.73
CA SER A 47 1.17 6.00 -10.62
C SER A 47 0.42 6.02 -9.29
N PHE A 48 1.06 5.47 -8.25
CA PHE A 48 0.55 5.56 -6.88
C PHE A 48 0.70 7.01 -6.38
N LYS A 49 -0.40 7.62 -5.97
CA LYS A 49 -0.42 9.00 -5.46
C LYS A 49 -0.96 9.00 -4.04
N PRO A 50 -0.09 8.92 -3.04
CA PRO A 50 -0.52 8.85 -1.65
C PRO A 50 -1.23 10.14 -1.23
N ASN A 51 -2.38 9.99 -0.59
CA ASN A 51 -3.17 11.10 -0.07
C ASN A 51 -3.83 10.79 1.27
N TYR A 52 -3.55 9.60 1.83
CA TYR A 52 -4.12 9.17 3.09
C TYR A 52 -2.99 8.50 3.89
N PHE A 53 -2.72 9.02 5.09
CA PHE A 53 -1.56 8.62 5.87
C PHE A 53 -2.00 8.15 7.25
N VAL A 54 -1.46 7.00 7.67
CA VAL A 54 -1.73 6.43 8.98
C VAL A 54 -0.45 6.44 9.79
N ASN A 55 -0.49 7.01 10.98
CA ASN A 55 0.64 7.04 11.89
C ASN A 55 0.89 5.64 12.44
N ILE A 56 2.03 5.05 12.10
CA ILE A 56 2.43 3.73 12.60
C ILE A 56 3.67 3.80 13.49
N SER A 57 3.99 4.97 14.01
CA SER A 57 5.21 5.16 14.80
C SER A 57 5.30 4.19 15.99
N ASP A 58 4.17 3.89 16.62
CA ASP A 58 4.12 2.95 17.74
C ASP A 58 4.10 1.48 17.30
N PHE A 59 3.97 1.22 16.00
CA PHE A 59 3.76 -0.13 15.46
C PHE A 59 4.85 -0.58 14.50
N ILE A 60 5.84 0.26 14.20
CA ILE A 60 6.86 -0.08 13.19
C ILE A 60 7.64 -1.34 13.56
N LYS A 61 8.00 -1.50 14.86
CA LYS A 61 8.70 -2.70 15.32
C LYS A 61 7.84 -3.94 15.14
N LYS A 62 6.57 -3.83 15.47
CA LYS A 62 5.62 -4.94 15.33
C LYS A 62 5.42 -5.32 13.87
N LYS A 63 5.35 -4.33 12.99
CA LYS A 63 5.26 -4.56 11.55
C LYS A 63 6.45 -5.38 11.05
N ILE A 64 7.67 -4.98 11.45
CA ILE A 64 8.89 -5.70 11.06
C ILE A 64 8.88 -7.11 11.59
N GLU A 65 8.48 -7.33 12.86
CA GLU A 65 8.37 -8.66 13.44
C GLU A 65 7.41 -9.54 12.64
N ILE A 66 6.25 -9.02 12.30
CA ILE A 66 5.26 -9.76 11.52
C ILE A 66 5.80 -10.09 10.13
N MET A 67 6.42 -9.13 9.46
CA MET A 67 6.99 -9.36 8.13
C MET A 67 8.08 -10.42 8.14
N ASN A 68 8.87 -10.49 9.21
CA ASN A 68 9.93 -11.50 9.35
C ASN A 68 9.38 -12.93 9.54
N LEU A 69 8.11 -13.08 9.93
CA LEU A 69 7.46 -14.39 9.95
C LEU A 69 7.27 -14.96 8.54
N TYR A 70 7.29 -14.11 7.53
CA TYR A 70 7.22 -14.49 6.12
C TYR A 70 8.61 -14.44 5.51
N SER A 71 9.50 -15.31 5.99
CA SER A 71 10.93 -15.27 5.64
C SER A 71 11.21 -15.40 4.15
N SER A 72 10.32 -16.03 3.37
CA SER A 72 10.42 -16.10 1.92
C SER A 72 10.21 -14.74 1.24
N GLU A 73 9.58 -13.80 1.92
CA GLU A 73 9.27 -12.46 1.40
C GLU A 73 10.31 -11.41 1.80
N ILE A 74 11.17 -11.72 2.78
CA ILE A 74 12.16 -10.79 3.31
C ILE A 74 13.56 -11.29 2.98
N ASN A 75 14.39 -10.41 2.46
CA ASN A 75 15.81 -10.64 2.23
C ASN A 75 16.63 -9.45 2.74
N LEU A 76 17.95 -9.60 2.70
CA LEU A 76 18.86 -8.53 3.11
C LEU A 76 18.89 -7.40 2.05
N ALA A 77 19.20 -6.17 2.50
CA ALA A 77 19.40 -5.05 1.59
C ALA A 77 20.55 -5.39 0.62
N PRO A 78 20.47 -4.94 -0.64
CA PRO A 78 19.53 -3.97 -1.22
C PRO A 78 18.22 -4.54 -1.77
N PHE A 79 17.84 -5.74 -1.35
CA PHE A 79 16.57 -6.32 -1.77
C PHE A 79 15.39 -5.44 -1.32
N PRO A 80 14.39 -5.16 -2.22
CA PRO A 80 13.34 -4.19 -1.92
C PRO A 80 12.47 -4.48 -0.69
N ARG A 81 12.37 -5.74 -0.29
CA ARG A 81 11.61 -6.14 0.91
C ARG A 81 12.50 -6.39 2.12
N SER A 82 13.69 -5.81 2.15
CA SER A 82 14.53 -5.88 3.34
C SER A 82 13.92 -5.05 4.48
N ASN A 83 14.32 -5.36 5.72
CA ASN A 83 13.88 -4.58 6.87
C ASN A 83 14.24 -3.10 6.73
N GLU A 84 15.44 -2.82 6.20
CA GLU A 84 15.93 -1.46 5.99
C GLU A 84 15.03 -0.69 5.03
N VAL A 85 14.61 -1.31 3.95
CA VAL A 85 13.73 -0.66 2.97
C VAL A 85 12.33 -0.45 3.53
N LEU A 86 11.80 -1.42 4.28
CA LEU A 86 10.49 -1.27 4.92
C LEU A 86 10.49 -0.11 5.92
N ILE A 87 11.55 0.03 6.71
CA ILE A 87 11.69 1.14 7.65
C ILE A 87 11.84 2.45 6.88
N ALA A 88 12.71 2.49 5.87
CA ALA A 88 12.93 3.69 5.06
C ALA A 88 11.65 4.17 4.39
N GLN A 89 10.84 3.26 3.88
CA GLN A 89 9.54 3.57 3.29
C GLN A 89 8.63 4.24 4.31
N SER A 90 8.55 3.71 5.53
CA SER A 90 7.72 4.29 6.57
C SER A 90 8.19 5.68 7.00
N VAL A 91 9.51 5.90 7.03
CA VAL A 91 10.11 7.19 7.35
C VAL A 91 9.82 8.21 6.23
N LEU A 92 9.97 7.79 4.98
CA LEU A 92 9.66 8.64 3.83
C LEU A 92 8.20 9.11 3.88
N ARG A 93 7.28 8.18 4.07
CA ARG A 93 5.85 8.53 4.13
C ARG A 93 5.53 9.38 5.35
N GLY A 94 6.16 9.10 6.48
CA GLY A 94 6.04 9.94 7.67
C GLY A 94 6.48 11.37 7.42
N SER A 95 7.58 11.55 6.71
CA SER A 95 8.10 12.89 6.39
C SER A 95 7.14 13.71 5.52
N GLN A 96 6.26 13.06 4.79
CA GLN A 96 5.29 13.74 3.92
C GLN A 96 4.08 14.25 4.69
N CYS A 97 3.88 13.83 5.93
CA CYS A 97 2.69 14.20 6.72
C CYS A 97 3.00 14.57 8.17
N GLY A 98 4.28 14.55 8.58
CA GLY A 98 4.67 14.96 9.93
C GLY A 98 4.64 13.86 10.98
N PHE A 99 4.65 12.59 10.58
CA PHE A 99 4.78 11.44 11.50
C PHE A 99 6.20 10.85 11.41
N ASN A 100 6.67 10.25 12.49
CA ASN A 100 7.97 9.57 12.46
C ASN A 100 7.95 8.37 11.52
N ASN A 101 6.87 7.60 11.54
CA ASN A 101 6.65 6.48 10.64
C ASN A 101 5.19 6.48 10.20
N ALA A 102 4.95 6.29 8.93
CA ALA A 102 3.59 6.24 8.39
C ALA A 102 3.43 5.16 7.33
N GLU A 103 2.22 4.68 7.19
CA GLU A 103 1.78 3.98 5.99
C GLU A 103 0.95 4.93 5.15
N ALA A 104 1.14 4.85 3.84
CA ALA A 104 0.44 5.71 2.90
C ALA A 104 -0.50 4.90 2.04
N PHE A 105 -1.63 5.51 1.74
CA PHE A 105 -2.68 4.94 0.90
C PHE A 105 -3.14 5.98 -0.10
N GLU A 106 -3.68 5.50 -1.20
CA GLU A 106 -4.42 6.37 -2.11
C GLU A 106 -5.90 6.10 -1.89
N MET A 107 -6.61 7.12 -1.38
CA MET A 107 -8.05 7.03 -1.18
C MET A 107 -8.72 7.36 -2.50
N VAL A 108 -9.39 6.37 -3.10
CA VAL A 108 -10.06 6.51 -4.39
C VAL A 108 -11.54 6.78 -4.27
N TYR A 109 -12.11 6.50 -3.10
CA TYR A 109 -13.54 6.69 -2.86
C TYR A 109 -13.81 6.81 -1.36
N GLU A 110 -14.61 7.80 -0.99
CA GLU A 110 -15.15 7.90 0.36
C GLU A 110 -16.55 8.50 0.31
N LYS A 111 -17.44 7.89 1.06
CA LYS A 111 -18.80 8.36 1.27
C LYS A 111 -19.00 8.57 2.77
N VAL A 112 -19.31 9.79 3.16
CA VAL A 112 -19.54 10.16 4.56
C VAL A 112 -21.04 10.08 4.83
N ARG A 113 -21.46 8.98 5.44
CA ARG A 113 -22.84 8.58 5.71
C ARG A 113 -23.55 7.87 4.55
#